data_27baac1586de69b1acc772ab68ca3213
#
_entry.id   27baac1586de69b1acc772ab68ca3213
#
_cell.length_a   1.000
_cell.length_b   1.000
_cell.length_c   1.000
_cell.angle_alpha   90.00
_cell.angle_beta   90.00
_cell.angle_gamma   90.00
#
_symmetry.space_group_name_H-M   'P 1'
#
loop_
_entity.id
_entity.type
_entity.pdbx_description
1 polymer ?
#
loop_
_entity_poly.entity_id
_entity_poly.type
_entity_poly.pdbx_seq_one_letter_code
_entity_poly.pdbx_strand_id
1 'polypeptide(L)'
;MSYFENFLKANQAYVELHGDLHLSIKPKTKVAIVTCMDSRLHVAPALGLALGDAHILRNAGGRVTEDMLRSLVISQQQLGTREIVVLHHTDCGAQTFNNEDFQEHLKCELGVDVSGQDFLPFQDIDESVREDMRLLKDSPLIPDDVVISGAVYDVDTGRMIVVEL
;
A
#
# COMPACT_ATOMS: atom_id res chain seq x y z
N MET A 1 22.22 16.03 -14.23
CA MET A 1 20.90 16.60 -13.89
C MET A 1 20.19 15.59 -13.03
N SER A 2 19.76 15.95 -11.83
CA SER A 2 19.04 15.01 -10.94
C SER A 2 17.58 14.87 -11.38
N TYR A 3 16.96 13.70 -11.10
CA TYR A 3 15.53 13.53 -11.35
C TYR A 3 14.67 14.53 -10.56
N PHE A 4 15.17 15.00 -9.43
CA PHE A 4 14.49 16.01 -8.62
C PHE A 4 14.24 17.32 -9.37
N GLU A 5 15.21 17.79 -10.17
CA GLU A 5 15.02 18.99 -11.02
C GLU A 5 13.93 18.80 -12.08
N ASN A 6 13.81 17.58 -12.62
CA ASN A 6 12.72 17.24 -13.55
C ASN A 6 11.36 17.25 -12.82
N PHE A 7 11.31 16.78 -11.57
CA PHE A 7 10.08 16.82 -10.76
C PHE A 7 9.64 18.25 -10.48
N LEU A 8 10.54 19.18 -10.18
CA LEU A 8 10.20 20.59 -9.98
C LEU A 8 9.58 21.21 -11.24
N LYS A 9 10.15 20.93 -12.42
CA LYS A 9 9.59 21.41 -13.69
C LYS A 9 8.20 20.82 -13.98
N ALA A 10 8.04 19.51 -13.77
CA ALA A 10 6.75 18.83 -13.96
C ALA A 10 5.70 19.36 -12.98
N ASN A 11 6.08 19.63 -11.72
CA ASN A 11 5.18 20.19 -10.72
C ASN A 11 4.71 21.61 -11.10
N GLN A 12 5.58 22.43 -11.65
CA GLN A 12 5.19 23.75 -12.13
C GLN A 12 4.09 23.67 -13.22
N ALA A 13 4.26 22.78 -14.20
CA ALA A 13 3.25 22.55 -15.23
C ALA A 13 1.95 21.97 -14.63
N TYR A 14 2.04 21.12 -13.61
CA TYR A 14 0.87 20.59 -12.89
C TYR A 14 0.08 21.71 -12.20
N VAL A 15 0.75 22.64 -11.54
CA VAL A 15 0.09 23.79 -10.87
C VAL A 15 -0.60 24.70 -11.90
N GLU A 16 0.03 24.97 -13.03
CA GLU A 16 -0.56 25.77 -14.12
C GLU A 16 -1.83 25.12 -14.68
N LEU A 17 -1.88 23.77 -14.75
CA LEU A 17 -3.02 23.04 -15.28
C LEU A 17 -4.18 22.92 -14.29
N HIS A 18 -3.88 22.71 -13.00
CA HIS A 18 -4.90 22.36 -12.00
C HIS A 18 -5.34 23.53 -11.13
N GLY A 19 -4.57 24.63 -11.08
CA GLY A 19 -4.85 25.78 -10.23
C GLY A 19 -4.84 25.43 -8.73
N ASP A 20 -5.61 26.19 -7.96
CA ASP A 20 -5.74 25.97 -6.51
C ASP A 20 -6.62 24.76 -6.19
N LEU A 21 -6.04 23.79 -5.50
CA LEU A 21 -6.71 22.55 -5.09
C LEU A 21 -7.24 22.69 -3.66
N HIS A 22 -8.46 23.17 -3.50
CA HIS A 22 -9.13 23.29 -2.17
C HIS A 22 -9.89 22.00 -1.83
N LEU A 23 -9.14 20.92 -1.53
CA LEU A 23 -9.72 19.62 -1.19
C LEU A 23 -9.84 19.45 0.33
N SER A 24 -10.84 18.67 0.74
CA SER A 24 -10.97 18.23 2.14
C SER A 24 -9.80 17.32 2.52
N ILE A 25 -9.34 17.42 3.77
CA ILE A 25 -8.39 16.46 4.33
C ILE A 25 -9.01 15.08 4.56
N LYS A 26 -10.34 15.01 4.62
CA LYS A 26 -11.07 13.75 4.78
C LYS A 26 -11.39 13.16 3.41
N PRO A 27 -11.06 11.89 3.17
CA PRO A 27 -11.33 11.24 1.89
C PRO A 27 -12.84 11.14 1.66
N LYS A 28 -13.26 11.48 0.46
CA LYS A 28 -14.66 11.59 0.09
C LYS A 28 -15.40 10.24 0.16
N THR A 29 -14.76 9.16 -0.25
CA THR A 29 -15.33 7.81 -0.22
C THR A 29 -15.25 7.14 1.16
N LYS A 30 -14.47 7.70 2.09
CA LYS A 30 -14.14 7.12 3.39
C LYS A 30 -13.39 5.78 3.31
N VAL A 31 -12.66 5.55 2.23
CA VAL A 31 -11.87 4.34 1.98
C VAL A 31 -10.40 4.60 2.20
N ALA A 32 -9.70 3.63 2.78
CA ALA A 32 -8.25 3.53 2.81
C ALA A 32 -7.81 2.27 2.04
N ILE A 33 -6.82 2.41 1.16
CA ILE A 33 -6.28 1.33 0.36
C ILE A 33 -4.86 1.06 0.82
N VAL A 34 -4.56 -0.18 1.18
CA VAL A 34 -3.22 -0.67 1.49
C VAL A 34 -2.71 -1.45 0.29
N THR A 35 -1.59 -1.04 -0.29
CA THR A 35 -1.08 -1.69 -1.50
C THR A 35 0.44 -1.58 -1.63
N CYS A 36 0.99 -2.27 -2.63
CA CYS A 36 2.42 -2.28 -2.90
C CYS A 36 2.93 -0.94 -3.47
N MET A 37 4.21 -0.64 -3.19
CA MET A 37 4.94 0.48 -3.77
C MET A 37 5.30 0.29 -5.25
N ASP A 38 5.02 -0.86 -5.84
CA ASP A 38 5.36 -1.21 -7.22
C ASP A 38 4.91 -0.11 -8.20
N SER A 39 5.83 0.37 -9.00
CA SER A 39 5.61 1.50 -9.92
C SER A 39 4.62 1.20 -11.05
N ARG A 40 4.32 -0.08 -11.32
CA ARG A 40 3.33 -0.50 -12.31
C ARG A 40 1.89 -0.32 -11.82
N LEU A 41 1.68 -0.15 -10.50
CA LEU A 41 0.36 0.04 -9.90
C LEU A 41 -0.09 1.50 -10.00
N HIS A 42 -0.90 1.80 -11.00
CA HIS A 42 -1.55 3.10 -11.13
C HIS A 42 -2.90 3.09 -10.40
N VAL A 43 -2.85 3.02 -9.08
CA VAL A 43 -3.96 2.67 -8.18
C VAL A 43 -5.20 3.53 -8.40
N ALA A 44 -5.06 4.84 -8.37
CA ALA A 44 -6.22 5.74 -8.45
C ALA A 44 -7.00 5.58 -9.77
N PRO A 45 -6.39 5.64 -10.96
CA PRO A 45 -7.10 5.38 -12.22
C PRO A 45 -7.66 3.96 -12.33
N ALA A 46 -6.90 2.94 -11.87
CA ALA A 46 -7.34 1.55 -11.95
C ALA A 46 -8.61 1.28 -11.12
N LEU A 47 -8.80 2.05 -10.04
CA LEU A 47 -9.97 1.95 -9.16
C LEU A 47 -11.02 3.04 -9.41
N GLY A 48 -10.84 3.88 -10.44
CA GLY A 48 -11.76 4.95 -10.78
C GLY A 48 -11.80 6.08 -9.74
N LEU A 49 -10.71 6.29 -8.99
CA LEU A 49 -10.62 7.30 -7.94
C LEU A 49 -10.14 8.64 -8.49
N ALA A 50 -10.83 9.69 -8.10
CA ALA A 50 -10.38 11.06 -8.32
C ALA A 50 -9.49 11.53 -7.16
N LEU A 51 -8.83 12.67 -7.35
CA LEU A 51 -8.04 13.31 -6.31
C LEU A 51 -8.91 13.66 -5.09
N GLY A 52 -8.50 13.22 -3.91
CA GLY A 52 -9.23 13.43 -2.64
C GLY A 52 -10.29 12.36 -2.33
N ASP A 53 -10.45 11.33 -3.16
CA ASP A 53 -11.47 10.30 -2.93
C ASP A 53 -11.08 9.29 -1.84
N ALA A 54 -9.83 8.83 -1.80
CA ALA A 54 -9.39 7.79 -0.88
C ALA A 54 -7.98 8.04 -0.33
N HIS A 55 -7.63 7.45 0.80
CA HIS A 55 -6.24 7.33 1.22
C HIS A 55 -5.61 6.12 0.54
N ILE A 56 -4.41 6.31 -0.03
CA ILE A 56 -3.64 5.23 -0.65
C ILE A 56 -2.31 5.12 0.10
N LEU A 57 -2.15 4.03 0.85
CA LEU A 57 -0.98 3.72 1.64
C LEU A 57 -0.15 2.66 0.91
N ARG A 58 1.15 2.87 0.78
CA ARG A 58 2.02 2.01 -0.03
C ARG A 58 3.31 1.69 0.69
N ASN A 59 3.69 0.39 0.68
CA ASN A 59 4.98 -0.08 1.15
C ASN A 59 5.46 -1.28 0.32
N ALA A 60 6.60 -1.86 0.67
CA ALA A 60 7.08 -3.09 0.03
C ALA A 60 6.10 -4.25 0.28
N GLY A 61 5.62 -4.85 -0.81
CA GLY A 61 4.65 -5.94 -0.77
C GLY A 61 3.21 -5.56 -0.44
N GLY A 62 2.93 -4.32 -0.06
CA GLY A 62 1.59 -3.89 0.37
C GLY A 62 1.17 -4.44 1.75
N ARG A 63 2.15 -4.82 2.59
CA ARG A 63 1.94 -5.54 3.85
C ARG A 63 1.45 -4.63 4.98
N VAL A 64 0.62 -5.17 5.86
CA VAL A 64 0.15 -4.48 7.07
C VAL A 64 1.24 -4.55 8.16
N THR A 65 2.13 -3.59 8.13
CA THR A 65 3.17 -3.36 9.14
C THR A 65 2.65 -2.52 10.30
N GLU A 66 3.43 -2.39 11.38
CA GLU A 66 3.10 -1.49 12.51
C GLU A 66 2.86 -0.05 12.04
N ASP A 67 3.69 0.48 11.13
CA ASP A 67 3.49 1.84 10.58
C ASP A 67 2.28 1.92 9.67
N MET A 68 1.98 0.87 8.91
CA MET A 68 0.76 0.78 8.13
C MET A 68 -0.48 0.81 9.04
N LEU A 69 -0.48 0.01 10.12
CA LEU A 69 -1.55 0.01 11.12
C LEU A 69 -1.70 1.39 11.79
N ARG A 70 -0.58 2.02 12.22
CA ARG A 70 -0.58 3.39 12.75
C ARG A 70 -1.27 4.36 11.81
N SER A 71 -0.94 4.28 10.52
CA SER A 71 -1.49 5.17 9.48
C SER A 71 -2.99 4.93 9.27
N LEU A 72 -3.43 3.67 9.28
CA LEU A 72 -4.85 3.30 9.19
C LEU A 72 -5.65 3.79 10.39
N VAL A 73 -5.11 3.68 11.60
CA VAL A 73 -5.74 4.20 12.81
C VAL A 73 -5.96 5.72 12.71
N ILE A 74 -4.97 6.47 12.27
CA ILE A 74 -5.11 7.92 12.03
C ILE A 74 -6.15 8.20 10.95
N SER A 75 -6.11 7.44 9.86
CA SER A 75 -7.09 7.53 8.77
C SER A 75 -8.52 7.38 9.25
N GLN A 76 -8.77 6.45 10.17
CA GLN A 76 -10.10 6.20 10.73
C GLN A 76 -10.49 7.20 11.80
N GLN A 77 -9.65 7.38 12.81
CA GLN A 77 -10.00 8.15 14.01
C GLN A 77 -10.01 9.65 13.76
N GLN A 78 -9.10 10.16 12.93
CA GLN A 78 -8.98 11.58 12.65
C GLN A 78 -9.62 12.00 11.31
N LEU A 79 -9.54 11.12 10.30
CA LEU A 79 -9.91 11.47 8.94
C LEU A 79 -11.17 10.74 8.44
N GLY A 80 -11.73 9.85 9.25
CA GLY A 80 -13.09 9.33 9.11
C GLY A 80 -13.27 8.21 8.09
N THR A 81 -12.22 7.47 7.72
CA THR A 81 -12.37 6.26 6.90
C THR A 81 -13.11 5.17 7.65
N ARG A 82 -13.86 4.34 6.93
CA ARG A 82 -14.68 3.24 7.47
C ARG A 82 -14.56 1.95 6.65
N GLU A 83 -13.72 1.97 5.64
CA GLU A 83 -13.43 0.81 4.80
C GLU A 83 -11.94 0.74 4.53
N ILE A 84 -11.39 -0.47 4.58
CA ILE A 84 -9.99 -0.78 4.24
C ILE A 84 -10.00 -1.82 3.12
N VAL A 85 -9.26 -1.54 2.06
CA VAL A 85 -9.02 -2.50 0.98
C VAL A 85 -7.55 -2.90 1.01
N VAL A 86 -7.27 -4.19 1.23
CA VAL A 86 -5.93 -4.78 1.08
C VAL A 86 -5.79 -5.23 -0.37
N LEU A 87 -4.91 -4.58 -1.11
CA LEU A 87 -4.71 -4.82 -2.54
C LEU A 87 -3.26 -5.22 -2.82
N HIS A 88 -3.01 -6.53 -2.92
CA HIS A 88 -1.72 -7.03 -3.40
C HIS A 88 -1.73 -7.13 -4.93
N HIS A 89 -0.61 -7.56 -5.54
CA HIS A 89 -0.52 -7.65 -7.01
C HIS A 89 0.34 -8.84 -7.44
N THR A 90 0.07 -9.36 -8.62
CA THR A 90 0.86 -10.42 -9.25
C THR A 90 2.28 -9.93 -9.56
N ASP A 91 3.23 -10.86 -9.68
CA ASP A 91 4.64 -10.58 -10.01
C ASP A 91 5.27 -9.54 -9.06
N CYS A 92 4.97 -9.66 -7.76
CA CYS A 92 5.48 -8.76 -6.73
C CYS A 92 6.94 -9.07 -6.38
N GLY A 93 7.77 -8.04 -6.23
CA GLY A 93 9.15 -8.20 -5.77
C GLY A 93 9.28 -8.91 -4.42
N ALA A 94 8.28 -8.80 -3.55
CA ALA A 94 8.28 -9.49 -2.25
C ALA A 94 8.11 -11.03 -2.36
N GLN A 95 7.75 -11.56 -3.54
CA GLN A 95 7.70 -13.00 -3.83
C GLN A 95 9.04 -13.57 -4.31
N THR A 96 10.04 -12.73 -4.58
CA THR A 96 11.29 -13.14 -5.24
C THR A 96 12.39 -13.56 -4.27
N PHE A 97 12.18 -13.46 -2.98
CA PHE A 97 13.17 -13.79 -1.96
C PHE A 97 12.52 -14.42 -0.72
N ASN A 98 13.33 -14.97 0.15
CA ASN A 98 12.98 -15.33 1.53
C ASN A 98 13.85 -14.53 2.51
N ASN A 99 13.47 -14.51 3.79
CA ASN A 99 14.18 -13.72 4.80
C ASN A 99 15.64 -14.14 4.97
N GLU A 100 15.92 -15.45 4.99
CA GLU A 100 17.26 -15.98 5.25
C GLU A 100 18.25 -15.54 4.17
N ASP A 101 17.93 -15.78 2.91
CA ASP A 101 18.78 -15.43 1.78
C ASP A 101 18.96 -13.90 1.67
N PHE A 102 17.90 -13.14 1.93
CA PHE A 102 17.96 -11.69 1.85
C PHE A 102 18.76 -11.07 2.99
N GLN A 103 18.64 -11.58 4.21
CA GLN A 103 19.46 -11.16 5.35
C GLN A 103 20.96 -11.44 5.12
N GLU A 104 21.30 -12.62 4.59
CA GLU A 104 22.69 -12.97 4.26
C GLU A 104 23.22 -12.07 3.13
N HIS A 105 22.42 -11.82 2.10
CA HIS A 105 22.77 -10.88 1.03
C HIS A 105 23.10 -9.48 1.59
N LEU A 106 22.24 -8.92 2.45
CA LEU A 106 22.47 -7.62 3.08
C LEU A 106 23.72 -7.59 3.96
N LYS A 107 23.97 -8.66 4.69
CA LYS A 107 25.16 -8.80 5.51
C LYS A 107 26.43 -8.79 4.65
N CYS A 108 26.42 -9.49 3.51
CA CYS A 108 27.54 -9.50 2.57
C CYS A 108 27.76 -8.14 1.89
N GLU A 109 26.70 -7.50 1.42
CA GLU A 109 26.79 -6.24 0.66
C GLU A 109 27.04 -5.01 1.53
N LEU A 110 26.40 -4.94 2.71
CA LEU A 110 26.43 -3.76 3.57
C LEU A 110 27.30 -3.93 4.81
N GLY A 111 27.75 -5.14 5.13
CA GLY A 111 28.48 -5.43 6.36
C GLY A 111 27.64 -5.27 7.65
N VAL A 112 26.33 -5.26 7.54
CA VAL A 112 25.39 -5.05 8.66
C VAL A 112 24.66 -6.35 8.97
N ASP A 113 24.67 -6.76 10.24
CA ASP A 113 23.89 -7.88 10.71
C ASP A 113 22.41 -7.45 10.89
N VAL A 114 21.56 -7.98 10.05
CA VAL A 114 20.09 -7.77 10.08
C VAL A 114 19.36 -9.07 10.42
N SER A 115 20.05 -10.03 11.03
CA SER A 115 19.44 -11.27 11.51
C SER A 115 18.30 -10.96 12.49
N GLY A 116 17.14 -11.57 12.25
CA GLY A 116 15.93 -11.30 13.02
C GLY A 116 15.06 -10.13 12.53
N GLN A 117 15.49 -9.38 11.53
CA GLN A 117 14.59 -8.43 10.84
C GLN A 117 13.73 -9.18 9.82
N ASP A 118 12.42 -9.09 9.97
CA ASP A 118 11.48 -9.63 9.00
C ASP A 118 11.18 -8.59 7.90
N PHE A 119 11.43 -8.97 6.65
CA PHE A 119 11.13 -8.17 5.47
C PHE A 119 9.77 -8.51 4.86
N LEU A 120 9.03 -9.42 5.49
CA LEU A 120 7.68 -9.83 5.13
C LEU A 120 7.56 -10.36 3.67
N PRO A 121 8.48 -11.22 3.20
CA PRO A 121 8.29 -11.88 1.92
C PRO A 121 7.10 -12.85 1.99
N PHE A 122 6.52 -13.16 0.84
CA PHE A 122 5.45 -14.16 0.76
C PHE A 122 5.57 -14.97 -0.52
N GLN A 123 5.10 -16.22 -0.49
CA GLN A 123 5.09 -17.11 -1.66
C GLN A 123 3.68 -17.22 -2.26
N ASP A 124 2.66 -17.30 -1.41
CA ASP A 124 1.25 -17.33 -1.80
C ASP A 124 0.65 -15.94 -1.63
N ILE A 125 0.27 -15.35 -2.76
CA ILE A 125 -0.27 -13.99 -2.79
C ILE A 125 -1.65 -13.91 -2.16
N ASP A 126 -2.51 -14.90 -2.37
CA ASP A 126 -3.85 -14.90 -1.80
C ASP A 126 -3.78 -15.06 -0.28
N GLU A 127 -2.87 -15.92 0.20
CA GLU A 127 -2.68 -16.09 1.64
C GLU A 127 -2.07 -14.83 2.27
N SER A 128 -1.15 -14.14 1.59
CA SER A 128 -0.62 -12.87 2.10
C SER A 128 -1.69 -11.78 2.26
N VAL A 129 -2.66 -11.73 1.34
CA VAL A 129 -3.85 -10.85 1.48
C VAL A 129 -4.68 -11.26 2.70
N ARG A 130 -4.94 -12.57 2.88
CA ARG A 130 -5.71 -13.07 4.03
C ARG A 130 -5.01 -12.81 5.37
N GLU A 131 -3.70 -12.99 5.42
CA GLU A 131 -2.89 -12.67 6.62
C GLU A 131 -3.07 -11.21 7.02
N ASP A 132 -2.93 -10.30 6.09
CA ASP A 132 -3.07 -8.87 6.34
C ASP A 132 -4.50 -8.47 6.70
N MET A 133 -5.52 -9.09 6.08
CA MET A 133 -6.92 -8.90 6.49
C MET A 133 -7.18 -9.40 7.92
N ARG A 134 -6.60 -10.56 8.31
CA ARG A 134 -6.71 -11.08 9.69
C ARG A 134 -6.03 -10.15 10.69
N LEU A 135 -4.81 -9.68 10.38
CA LEU A 135 -4.10 -8.71 11.22
C LEU A 135 -4.94 -7.46 11.50
N LEU A 136 -5.63 -6.96 10.50
CA LEU A 136 -6.54 -5.82 10.65
C LEU A 136 -7.78 -6.17 11.49
N LYS A 137 -8.42 -7.31 11.23
CA LYS A 137 -9.61 -7.76 11.98
C LYS A 137 -9.33 -8.06 13.45
N ASP A 138 -8.16 -8.64 13.73
CA ASP A 138 -7.76 -9.03 15.08
C ASP A 138 -7.18 -7.85 15.88
N SER A 139 -6.92 -6.73 15.23
CA SER A 139 -6.35 -5.55 15.88
C SER A 139 -7.38 -4.81 16.71
N PRO A 140 -7.15 -4.63 18.02
CA PRO A 140 -8.04 -3.86 18.88
C PRO A 140 -8.07 -2.35 18.52
N LEU A 141 -7.20 -1.90 17.61
CA LEU A 141 -7.14 -0.53 17.14
C LEU A 141 -8.01 -0.27 15.91
N ILE A 142 -8.54 -1.33 15.31
CA ILE A 142 -9.47 -1.25 14.17
C ILE A 142 -10.87 -1.57 14.69
N PRO A 143 -11.82 -0.63 14.62
CA PRO A 143 -13.20 -0.88 15.08
C PRO A 143 -13.90 -1.99 14.29
N ASP A 144 -14.76 -2.74 14.94
CA ASP A 144 -15.51 -3.87 14.35
C ASP A 144 -16.45 -3.46 13.20
N ASP A 145 -16.84 -2.18 13.14
CA ASP A 145 -17.70 -1.62 12.10
C ASP A 145 -16.94 -1.21 10.84
N VAL A 146 -15.62 -1.35 10.84
CA VAL A 146 -14.79 -1.10 9.65
C VAL A 146 -14.86 -2.28 8.70
N VAL A 147 -15.27 -2.01 7.46
CA VAL A 147 -15.30 -3.04 6.40
C VAL A 147 -13.88 -3.31 5.93
N ILE A 148 -13.48 -4.58 5.88
CA ILE A 148 -12.17 -5.01 5.40
C ILE A 148 -12.37 -5.96 4.23
N SER A 149 -11.84 -5.59 3.07
CA SER A 149 -11.89 -6.37 1.83
C SER A 149 -10.50 -6.64 1.31
N GLY A 150 -10.31 -7.77 0.61
CA GLY A 150 -9.04 -8.15 0.03
C GLY A 150 -9.15 -8.45 -1.46
N ALA A 151 -8.11 -8.11 -2.22
CA ALA A 151 -8.02 -8.44 -3.63
C ALA A 151 -6.56 -8.55 -4.10
N VAL A 152 -6.37 -9.23 -5.22
CA VAL A 152 -5.12 -9.25 -5.99
C VAL A 152 -5.33 -8.50 -7.30
N TYR A 153 -4.44 -7.56 -7.59
CA TYR A 153 -4.37 -6.85 -8.87
C TYR A 153 -3.41 -7.58 -9.81
N ASP A 154 -3.89 -7.96 -10.96
CA ASP A 154 -3.08 -8.55 -12.03
C ASP A 154 -2.39 -7.43 -12.83
N VAL A 155 -1.07 -7.35 -12.75
CA VAL A 155 -0.28 -6.26 -13.38
C VAL A 155 -0.29 -6.31 -14.90
N ASP A 156 -0.56 -7.48 -15.50
CA ASP A 156 -0.56 -7.64 -16.95
C ASP A 156 -1.92 -7.28 -17.57
N THR A 157 -3.01 -7.59 -16.86
CA THR A 157 -4.37 -7.39 -17.38
C THR A 157 -5.11 -6.21 -16.76
N GLY A 158 -4.63 -5.70 -15.62
CA GLY A 158 -5.32 -4.66 -14.85
C GLY A 158 -6.57 -5.15 -14.10
N ARG A 159 -6.80 -6.45 -14.02
CA ARG A 159 -7.96 -7.02 -13.33
C ARG A 159 -7.74 -7.15 -11.84
N MET A 160 -8.80 -6.92 -11.08
CA MET A 160 -8.87 -7.27 -9.66
C MET A 160 -9.56 -8.61 -9.47
N ILE A 161 -8.96 -9.48 -8.66
CA ILE A 161 -9.47 -10.78 -8.26
C ILE A 161 -9.73 -10.71 -6.76
N VAL A 162 -10.98 -10.90 -6.35
CA VAL A 162 -11.38 -10.85 -4.93
C VAL A 162 -10.77 -12.03 -4.18
N VAL A 163 -10.25 -11.75 -2.98
CA VAL A 163 -9.77 -12.75 -2.05
C VAL A 163 -10.69 -12.77 -0.84
N GLU A 164 -11.36 -13.89 -0.63
CA GLU A 164 -12.21 -14.12 0.53
C GLU A 164 -11.38 -14.57 1.74
N LEU A 165 -11.81 -14.18 2.94
CA LEU A 165 -11.14 -14.49 4.19
C LEU A 165 -11.53 -15.88 4.71
#